data_889df9b6d71719c56c7d1bafcec6a140
#
_entry.id   889df9b6d71719c56c7d1bafcec6a140
#
_cell.length_a   1.000
_cell.length_b   1.000
_cell.length_c   1.000
_cell.angle_alpha   90.00
_cell.angle_beta   90.00
_cell.angle_gamma   90.00
#
_symmetry.space_group_name_H-M   'P 1'
#
loop_
_entity.id
_entity.type
_entity.pdbx_description
1 polymer ?
#
loop_
_entity_poly.entity_id
_entity_poly.type
_entity_poly.pdbx_seq_one_letter_code
_entity_poly.pdbx_strand_id
1 'polypeptide(L)'
;MKQFLLTMALLGGAASAQTTPATPPATTTPATPAAPATPAPDAPAQDPATPVGKIGSEDVTLGEFERAFRLAAARVVNAQGIPFQDTFLTEFASARPEFLTQYLRDRAVYQLARVNTSADPAELDQQMESARADFASDEEFQTALAGTGYADADDLRTELERQAVVGAYLQTLKDRFKFGDAVVAGFYNLNKAKFAKPAEACVKHILVPTEAEAKTIVADLAAGADFAKVAADKSQDPGSAPQGGDLGCFGPGQMVESFDKASFTGPVGTVQTVQSQFGWHVLVVTKRTDAGVTPLEEAAPVIRDQLGNEAAQRYLDAQIAKLKTEAYPDVVRVAAAPDESAAPDAAPDAAPAPDAPAEPATPPSN
;
A
#
# COMPACT_ATOMS: atom_id res chain seq x y z
N MET A 1 -5.00 19.75 9.54
CA MET A 1 -3.85 19.43 10.40
C MET A 1 -4.29 18.58 11.63
N LYS A 2 -5.33 18.96 12.38
CA LYS A 2 -5.82 18.23 13.57
C LYS A 2 -6.28 16.79 13.27
N GLN A 3 -6.99 16.53 12.17
CA GLN A 3 -7.39 15.18 11.73
C GLN A 3 -6.21 14.25 11.37
N PHE A 4 -5.07 14.83 10.96
CA PHE A 4 -3.86 14.10 10.60
C PHE A 4 -3.16 13.50 11.82
N LEU A 5 -3.27 14.13 12.99
CA LEU A 5 -2.68 13.67 14.25
C LEU A 5 -3.44 12.50 14.85
N LEU A 6 -4.78 12.49 14.74
CA LEU A 6 -5.60 11.35 15.21
C LEU A 6 -5.33 10.07 14.40
N THR A 7 -5.03 10.22 13.08
CA THR A 7 -4.64 9.09 12.20
C THR A 7 -3.21 8.59 12.47
N MET A 8 -2.28 9.47 12.88
CA MET A 8 -0.89 9.07 13.17
C MET A 8 -0.74 8.31 14.48
N ALA A 9 -1.53 8.64 15.52
CA ALA A 9 -1.51 7.90 16.78
C ALA A 9 -1.98 6.43 16.64
N LEU A 10 -2.71 6.11 15.56
CA LEU A 10 -3.28 4.79 15.27
C LEU A 10 -2.44 3.92 14.32
N LEU A 11 -1.33 4.44 13.76
CA LEU A 11 -0.49 3.75 12.76
C LEU A 11 0.64 2.89 13.38
N GLY A 12 0.74 2.81 14.69
CA GLY A 12 1.74 2.01 15.39
C GLY A 12 1.41 0.52 15.45
N GLY A 13 1.37 -0.18 14.33
CA GLY A 13 1.29 -1.64 14.38
C GLY A 13 0.55 -2.33 13.24
N ALA A 14 0.96 -2.12 12.01
CA ALA A 14 0.54 -3.01 10.92
C ALA A 14 1.74 -3.39 10.07
N ALA A 15 2.00 -4.69 9.99
CA ALA A 15 2.97 -5.27 9.08
C ALA A 15 2.63 -4.87 7.64
N SER A 16 3.59 -4.28 6.96
CA SER A 16 3.50 -3.83 5.57
C SER A 16 3.34 -5.03 4.63
N ALA A 17 2.15 -5.24 4.13
CA ALA A 17 1.96 -5.96 2.88
C ALA A 17 2.17 -4.95 1.74
N GLN A 18 3.25 -5.13 0.97
CA GLN A 18 3.50 -4.34 -0.23
C GLN A 18 2.51 -4.78 -1.32
N THR A 19 1.51 -3.95 -1.57
CA THR A 19 0.68 -4.03 -2.77
C THR A 19 1.23 -3.07 -3.81
N THR A 20 1.56 -3.60 -5.00
CA THR A 20 1.94 -2.83 -6.19
C THR A 20 0.80 -1.90 -6.61
N PRO A 21 1.09 -0.65 -7.03
CA PRO A 21 0.05 0.29 -7.45
C PRO A 21 -0.56 -0.12 -8.79
N ALA A 22 -1.88 -0.22 -8.83
CA ALA A 22 -2.66 -0.35 -10.05
C ALA A 22 -2.70 0.99 -10.80
N THR A 23 -2.55 0.93 -12.12
CA THR A 23 -2.60 2.05 -13.06
C THR A 23 -3.99 2.69 -13.06
N PRO A 24 -4.12 4.04 -13.02
CA PRO A 24 -5.43 4.69 -13.06
C PRO A 24 -6.10 4.56 -14.44
N PRO A 25 -7.42 4.37 -14.51
CA PRO A 25 -8.15 4.38 -15.77
C PRO A 25 -8.32 5.80 -16.33
N ALA A 26 -8.38 5.87 -17.65
CA ALA A 26 -8.44 7.08 -18.45
C ALA A 26 -9.69 7.95 -18.15
N THR A 27 -9.48 9.26 -18.19
CA THR A 27 -10.47 10.33 -18.10
C THR A 27 -11.62 10.17 -19.11
N THR A 28 -12.85 10.02 -18.63
CA THR A 28 -14.06 10.16 -19.43
C THR A 28 -14.77 11.48 -19.11
N THR A 29 -15.24 12.13 -20.14
CA THR A 29 -15.97 13.40 -20.21
C THR A 29 -17.22 13.41 -19.32
N PRO A 30 -17.61 14.54 -18.68
CA PRO A 30 -18.76 14.59 -17.80
C PRO A 30 -20.08 14.46 -18.55
N ALA A 31 -20.89 13.49 -18.14
CA ALA A 31 -22.26 13.33 -18.57
C ALA A 31 -23.21 14.22 -17.74
N THR A 32 -24.26 14.70 -18.40
CA THR A 32 -25.34 15.54 -17.88
C THR A 32 -26.01 14.94 -16.63
N PRO A 33 -26.38 15.72 -15.61
CA PRO A 33 -27.01 15.17 -14.40
C PRO A 33 -28.40 14.60 -14.70
N ALA A 34 -28.57 13.31 -14.42
CA ALA A 34 -29.85 12.64 -14.41
C ALA A 34 -30.67 13.07 -13.16
N ALA A 35 -32.00 13.09 -13.31
CA ALA A 35 -32.94 13.42 -12.24
C ALA A 35 -32.82 12.45 -11.04
N PRO A 36 -33.17 12.89 -9.80
CA PRO A 36 -33.02 12.07 -8.62
C PRO A 36 -33.91 10.81 -8.71
N ALA A 37 -33.26 9.65 -8.69
CA ALA A 37 -33.93 8.36 -8.60
C ALA A 37 -34.63 8.22 -7.25
N THR A 38 -35.83 7.70 -7.25
CA THR A 38 -36.61 7.34 -6.07
C THR A 38 -35.83 6.28 -5.28
N PRO A 39 -35.66 6.41 -3.94
CA PRO A 39 -34.97 5.39 -3.17
C PRO A 39 -35.69 4.04 -3.29
N ALA A 40 -34.93 3.00 -3.59
CA ALA A 40 -35.41 1.62 -3.55
C ALA A 40 -35.86 1.28 -2.12
N PRO A 41 -36.89 0.41 -1.93
CA PRO A 41 -37.32 0.02 -0.61
C PRO A 41 -36.17 -0.65 0.16
N ASP A 42 -35.90 -0.16 1.39
CA ASP A 42 -34.89 -0.70 2.28
C ASP A 42 -35.02 -2.22 2.38
N ALA A 43 -33.99 -2.94 2.02
CA ALA A 43 -33.85 -4.34 2.39
C ALA A 43 -33.94 -4.42 3.93
N PRO A 44 -34.65 -5.41 4.52
CA PRO A 44 -34.79 -5.51 5.95
C PRO A 44 -33.40 -5.51 6.60
N ALA A 45 -33.18 -4.58 7.53
CA ALA A 45 -31.92 -4.48 8.26
C ALA A 45 -31.63 -5.85 8.88
N GLN A 46 -30.48 -6.42 8.56
CA GLN A 46 -30.07 -7.70 9.15
C GLN A 46 -29.82 -7.50 10.65
N ASP A 47 -30.19 -8.50 11.46
CA ASP A 47 -29.97 -8.45 12.90
C ASP A 47 -28.45 -8.36 13.19
N PRO A 48 -27.96 -7.33 13.89
CA PRO A 48 -26.55 -7.21 14.27
C PRO A 48 -25.98 -8.41 15.04
N ALA A 49 -26.84 -9.21 15.69
CA ALA A 49 -26.48 -10.43 16.39
C ALA A 49 -26.27 -11.64 15.46
N THR A 50 -26.57 -11.52 14.15
CA THR A 50 -26.39 -12.61 13.18
C THR A 50 -24.91 -13.03 13.12
N PRO A 51 -24.59 -14.33 13.27
CA PRO A 51 -23.22 -14.80 13.14
C PRO A 51 -22.70 -14.65 11.70
N VAL A 52 -21.53 -14.01 11.53
CA VAL A 52 -20.80 -13.92 10.26
C VAL A 52 -19.64 -14.91 10.19
N GLY A 53 -19.33 -15.54 11.32
CA GLY A 53 -18.27 -16.53 11.42
C GLY A 53 -18.15 -17.04 12.86
N LYS A 54 -17.22 -18.00 13.04
CA LYS A 54 -16.96 -18.63 14.34
C LYS A 54 -15.48 -18.82 14.56
N ILE A 55 -15.02 -18.64 15.81
CA ILE A 55 -13.63 -18.87 16.21
C ILE A 55 -13.65 -19.78 17.44
N GLY A 56 -13.34 -21.06 17.25
CA GLY A 56 -13.54 -22.07 18.30
C GLY A 56 -15.02 -22.21 18.65
N SER A 57 -15.38 -21.85 19.89
CA SER A 57 -16.76 -21.85 20.38
C SER A 57 -17.43 -20.45 20.36
N GLU A 58 -16.71 -19.41 20.01
CA GLU A 58 -17.20 -18.01 20.05
C GLU A 58 -17.73 -17.61 18.67
N ASP A 59 -18.97 -17.14 18.61
CA ASP A 59 -19.56 -16.56 17.42
C ASP A 59 -19.06 -15.13 17.23
N VAL A 60 -18.77 -14.76 15.99
CA VAL A 60 -18.46 -13.38 15.57
C VAL A 60 -19.68 -12.82 14.89
N THR A 61 -20.19 -11.70 15.40
CA THR A 61 -21.46 -11.14 14.96
C THR A 61 -21.34 -10.16 13.80
N LEU A 62 -22.45 -9.96 13.09
CA LEU A 62 -22.53 -8.97 12.00
C LEU A 62 -22.25 -7.55 12.52
N GLY A 63 -22.75 -7.19 13.71
CA GLY A 63 -22.49 -5.87 14.29
C GLY A 63 -21.00 -5.62 14.55
N GLU A 64 -20.27 -6.62 15.06
CA GLU A 64 -18.81 -6.52 15.23
C GLU A 64 -18.09 -6.41 13.89
N PHE A 65 -18.53 -7.15 12.88
CA PHE A 65 -17.98 -7.08 11.53
C PHE A 65 -18.23 -5.70 10.89
N GLU A 66 -19.48 -5.19 10.93
CA GLU A 66 -19.83 -3.88 10.36
C GLU A 66 -18.99 -2.75 10.97
N ARG A 67 -18.84 -2.78 12.30
CA ARG A 67 -17.97 -1.82 12.99
C ARG A 67 -16.53 -1.90 12.47
N ALA A 68 -15.97 -3.09 12.36
CA ALA A 68 -14.59 -3.26 11.89
C ALA A 68 -14.44 -2.86 10.41
N PHE A 69 -15.42 -3.20 9.58
CA PHE A 69 -15.45 -2.85 8.16
C PHE A 69 -15.53 -1.33 7.95
N ARG A 70 -16.37 -0.66 8.73
CA ARG A 70 -16.48 0.80 8.74
C ARG A 70 -15.15 1.48 9.08
N LEU A 71 -14.46 1.03 10.12
CA LEU A 71 -13.14 1.54 10.49
C LEU A 71 -12.09 1.29 9.41
N ALA A 72 -12.13 0.13 8.76
CA ALA A 72 -11.21 -0.19 7.66
C ALA A 72 -11.46 0.70 6.43
N ALA A 73 -12.72 0.88 6.03
CA ALA A 73 -13.11 1.78 4.95
C ALA A 73 -12.72 3.23 5.26
N ALA A 74 -12.99 3.69 6.48
CA ALA A 74 -12.60 5.03 6.93
C ALA A 74 -11.08 5.27 6.83
N ARG A 75 -10.25 4.28 7.18
CA ARG A 75 -8.78 4.39 7.03
C ARG A 75 -8.37 4.60 5.58
N VAL A 76 -9.00 3.88 4.64
CA VAL A 76 -8.70 4.01 3.21
C VAL A 76 -9.08 5.40 2.69
N VAL A 77 -10.26 5.89 3.03
CA VAL A 77 -10.77 7.23 2.63
C VAL A 77 -9.92 8.34 3.25
N ASN A 78 -9.64 8.24 4.56
CA ASN A 78 -8.85 9.23 5.29
C ASN A 78 -7.38 9.30 4.80
N ALA A 79 -6.81 8.20 4.32
CA ALA A 79 -5.48 8.19 3.71
C ALA A 79 -5.39 9.09 2.47
N GLN A 80 -6.53 9.38 1.83
CA GLN A 80 -6.65 10.31 0.71
C GLN A 80 -6.93 11.76 1.16
N GLY A 81 -6.98 12.02 2.47
CA GLY A 81 -7.28 13.33 3.05
C GLY A 81 -8.76 13.69 3.06
N ILE A 82 -9.65 12.72 2.84
CA ILE A 82 -11.11 12.90 2.79
C ILE A 82 -11.71 12.45 4.13
N PRO A 83 -12.55 13.27 4.80
CA PRO A 83 -13.31 12.82 5.98
C PRO A 83 -14.28 11.70 5.60
N PHE A 84 -14.31 10.64 6.41
CA PHE A 84 -15.18 9.50 6.16
C PHE A 84 -16.65 9.85 6.35
N GLN A 85 -17.51 9.26 5.50
CA GLN A 85 -18.97 9.28 5.59
C GLN A 85 -19.48 7.87 5.27
N ASP A 86 -20.60 7.47 5.86
CA ASP A 86 -21.17 6.11 5.71
C ASP A 86 -21.57 5.80 4.25
N THR A 87 -21.83 6.82 3.43
CA THR A 87 -22.08 6.67 2.00
C THR A 87 -20.95 5.99 1.23
N PHE A 88 -19.70 6.11 1.71
CA PHE A 88 -18.56 5.43 1.10
C PHE A 88 -18.60 3.91 1.28
N LEU A 89 -19.34 3.37 2.26
CA LEU A 89 -19.42 1.92 2.49
C LEU A 89 -19.94 1.16 1.28
N THR A 90 -20.79 1.79 0.46
CA THR A 90 -21.33 1.17 -0.77
C THR A 90 -20.24 0.92 -1.81
N GLU A 91 -19.21 1.78 -1.87
CA GLU A 91 -18.09 1.64 -2.80
C GLU A 91 -17.20 0.44 -2.44
N PHE A 92 -17.17 0.06 -1.16
CA PHE A 92 -16.40 -1.07 -0.66
C PHE A 92 -17.22 -2.38 -0.55
N ALA A 93 -18.50 -2.39 -0.97
CA ALA A 93 -19.38 -3.53 -0.80
C ALA A 93 -18.83 -4.85 -1.34
N SER A 94 -18.13 -4.82 -2.49
CA SER A 94 -17.51 -6.00 -3.11
C SER A 94 -16.35 -6.58 -2.32
N ALA A 95 -15.69 -5.78 -1.46
CA ALA A 95 -14.55 -6.22 -0.64
C ALA A 95 -14.97 -6.93 0.67
N ARG A 96 -16.25 -6.89 1.04
CA ARG A 96 -16.74 -7.42 2.32
C ARG A 96 -16.42 -8.91 2.57
N PRO A 97 -16.58 -9.84 1.60
CA PRO A 97 -16.27 -11.25 1.83
C PRO A 97 -14.76 -11.50 2.05
N GLU A 98 -13.90 -10.79 1.35
CA GLU A 98 -12.45 -10.88 1.53
C GLU A 98 -12.03 -10.27 2.88
N PHE A 99 -12.58 -9.10 3.22
CA PHE A 99 -12.35 -8.46 4.50
C PHE A 99 -12.80 -9.37 5.67
N LEU A 100 -13.91 -10.11 5.54
CA LEU A 100 -14.36 -11.05 6.57
C LEU A 100 -13.27 -12.08 6.92
N THR A 101 -12.60 -12.63 5.91
CA THR A 101 -11.53 -13.61 6.12
C THR A 101 -10.38 -13.00 6.96
N GLN A 102 -9.96 -11.79 6.61
CA GLN A 102 -8.92 -11.07 7.36
C GLN A 102 -9.41 -10.71 8.77
N TYR A 103 -10.63 -10.21 8.89
CA TYR A 103 -11.23 -9.84 10.17
C TYR A 103 -11.31 -11.00 11.15
N LEU A 104 -11.74 -12.19 10.69
CA LEU A 104 -11.78 -13.38 11.55
C LEU A 104 -10.37 -13.79 11.99
N ARG A 105 -9.36 -13.62 11.15
CA ARG A 105 -7.96 -13.85 11.53
C ARG A 105 -7.52 -12.87 12.63
N ASP A 106 -7.82 -11.58 12.47
CA ASP A 106 -7.48 -10.55 13.46
C ASP A 106 -8.22 -10.76 14.79
N ARG A 107 -9.47 -11.20 14.74
CA ARG A 107 -10.24 -11.61 15.92
C ARG A 107 -9.65 -12.85 16.61
N ALA A 108 -9.14 -13.83 15.83
CA ALA A 108 -8.46 -15.00 16.39
C ALA A 108 -7.15 -14.59 17.11
N VAL A 109 -6.38 -13.64 16.53
CA VAL A 109 -5.21 -13.06 17.20
C VAL A 109 -5.59 -12.37 18.50
N TYR A 110 -6.64 -11.55 18.49
CA TYR A 110 -7.13 -10.89 19.71
C TYR A 110 -7.61 -11.88 20.76
N GLN A 111 -8.31 -12.96 20.35
CA GLN A 111 -8.76 -14.01 21.27
C GLN A 111 -7.57 -14.70 21.96
N LEU A 112 -6.48 -14.97 21.23
CA LEU A 112 -5.23 -15.49 21.79
C LEU A 112 -4.55 -14.47 22.71
N ALA A 113 -4.55 -13.22 22.31
CA ALA A 113 -3.88 -12.14 23.02
C ALA A 113 -4.54 -11.89 24.39
N ARG A 114 -5.86 -11.72 24.46
CA ARG A 114 -6.61 -11.40 25.67
C ARG A 114 -6.52 -12.46 26.80
N VAL A 115 -6.15 -13.69 26.43
CA VAL A 115 -5.89 -14.76 27.41
C VAL A 115 -4.52 -14.62 28.07
N ASN A 116 -3.57 -14.01 27.35
CA ASN A 116 -2.16 -13.94 27.75
C ASN A 116 -1.71 -12.55 28.18
N THR A 117 -2.44 -11.51 27.79
CA THR A 117 -2.09 -10.10 28.04
C THR A 117 -3.32 -9.26 28.32
N SER A 118 -3.13 -8.15 29.04
CA SER A 118 -4.14 -7.12 29.27
C SER A 118 -3.55 -5.76 28.91
N ALA A 119 -4.41 -4.81 28.56
CA ALA A 119 -4.01 -3.41 28.45
C ALA A 119 -3.84 -2.80 29.85
N ASP A 120 -2.93 -1.84 29.97
CA ASP A 120 -2.80 -1.01 31.18
C ASP A 120 -3.89 0.09 31.14
N PRO A 121 -4.82 0.14 32.11
CA PRO A 121 -5.85 1.16 32.13
C PRO A 121 -5.30 2.59 32.18
N ALA A 122 -4.17 2.82 32.87
CA ALA A 122 -3.58 4.13 32.98
C ALA A 122 -2.98 4.61 31.65
N GLU A 123 -2.38 3.71 30.86
CA GLU A 123 -1.91 4.02 29.51
C GLU A 123 -3.08 4.31 28.57
N LEU A 124 -4.18 3.56 28.66
CA LEU A 124 -5.39 3.82 27.88
C LEU A 124 -6.00 5.18 28.20
N ASP A 125 -6.10 5.54 29.50
CA ASP A 125 -6.61 6.83 29.94
C ASP A 125 -5.73 7.97 29.40
N GLN A 126 -4.41 7.82 29.45
CA GLN A 126 -3.46 8.78 28.89
C GLN A 126 -3.60 8.91 27.39
N GLN A 127 -3.80 7.81 26.65
CA GLN A 127 -4.00 7.84 25.20
C GLN A 127 -5.32 8.55 24.84
N MET A 128 -6.41 8.29 25.59
CA MET A 128 -7.69 8.96 25.42
C MET A 128 -7.60 10.46 25.71
N GLU A 129 -6.91 10.85 26.78
CA GLU A 129 -6.65 12.24 27.11
C GLU A 129 -5.83 12.93 26.01
N SER A 130 -4.78 12.28 25.52
CA SER A 130 -3.95 12.79 24.44
C SER A 130 -4.75 12.94 23.15
N ALA A 131 -5.59 11.96 22.79
CA ALA A 131 -6.44 12.03 21.61
C ALA A 131 -7.43 13.20 21.67
N ARG A 132 -7.91 13.55 22.89
CA ARG A 132 -8.85 14.63 23.12
C ARG A 132 -8.19 15.99 23.20
N ALA A 133 -6.94 16.08 23.67
CA ALA A 133 -6.25 17.34 23.99
C ALA A 133 -6.11 18.30 22.79
N ASP A 134 -6.14 17.79 21.57
CA ASP A 134 -6.01 18.59 20.33
C ASP A 134 -7.32 19.29 19.93
N PHE A 135 -8.44 19.03 20.63
CA PHE A 135 -9.77 19.58 20.29
C PHE A 135 -10.25 20.58 21.34
N ALA A 136 -10.88 21.67 20.88
CA ALA A 136 -11.33 22.75 21.75
C ALA A 136 -12.62 22.40 22.53
N SER A 137 -13.40 21.41 22.06
CA SER A 137 -14.65 20.98 22.69
C SER A 137 -14.94 19.49 22.46
N ASP A 138 -15.85 18.93 23.26
CA ASP A 138 -16.36 17.56 23.07
C ASP A 138 -17.02 17.39 21.71
N GLU A 139 -17.78 18.37 21.26
CA GLU A 139 -18.47 18.34 19.97
C GLU A 139 -17.48 18.27 18.80
N GLU A 140 -16.39 19.06 18.86
CA GLU A 140 -15.32 19.00 17.86
C GLU A 140 -14.64 17.62 17.85
N PHE A 141 -14.39 17.04 19.05
CA PHE A 141 -13.81 15.72 19.18
C PHE A 141 -14.74 14.63 18.62
N GLN A 142 -16.05 14.64 18.96
CA GLN A 142 -17.03 13.69 18.43
C GLN A 142 -17.14 13.79 16.89
N THR A 143 -17.14 15.02 16.34
CA THR A 143 -17.15 15.22 14.89
C THR A 143 -15.91 14.62 14.22
N ALA A 144 -14.74 14.76 14.84
CA ALA A 144 -13.50 14.19 14.35
C ALA A 144 -13.53 12.64 14.42
N LEU A 145 -14.07 12.06 15.51
CA LEU A 145 -14.25 10.62 15.63
C LEU A 145 -15.14 10.07 14.52
N ALA A 146 -16.30 10.69 14.27
CA ALA A 146 -17.18 10.30 13.16
C ALA A 146 -16.47 10.35 11.82
N GLY A 147 -15.69 11.42 11.56
CA GLY A 147 -14.88 11.58 10.36
C GLY A 147 -13.74 10.57 10.20
N THR A 148 -13.39 9.85 11.27
CA THR A 148 -12.41 8.75 11.26
C THR A 148 -13.05 7.36 11.36
N GLY A 149 -14.38 7.29 11.37
CA GLY A 149 -15.14 6.04 11.36
C GLY A 149 -15.54 5.53 12.74
N TYR A 150 -15.12 6.16 13.82
CA TYR A 150 -15.56 5.80 15.19
C TYR A 150 -16.96 6.31 15.47
N ALA A 151 -17.75 5.54 16.22
CA ALA A 151 -19.06 5.97 16.63
C ALA A 151 -19.00 7.05 17.73
N ASP A 152 -18.12 6.87 18.70
CA ASP A 152 -17.93 7.75 19.84
C ASP A 152 -16.58 7.50 20.54
N ALA A 153 -16.35 8.13 21.69
CA ALA A 153 -15.13 7.97 22.49
C ALA A 153 -14.97 6.57 23.10
N ASP A 154 -16.06 5.89 23.45
CA ASP A 154 -16.01 4.52 23.98
C ASP A 154 -15.61 3.53 22.89
N ASP A 155 -16.06 3.77 21.66
CA ASP A 155 -15.65 3.00 20.50
C ASP A 155 -14.16 3.16 20.19
N LEU A 156 -13.61 4.38 20.27
CA LEU A 156 -12.18 4.63 20.19
C LEU A 156 -11.42 3.91 21.31
N ARG A 157 -11.89 4.02 22.56
CA ARG A 157 -11.26 3.37 23.72
C ARG A 157 -11.18 1.85 23.53
N THR A 158 -12.27 1.24 23.07
CA THR A 158 -12.33 -0.21 22.79
C THR A 158 -11.29 -0.62 21.73
N GLU A 159 -11.12 0.20 20.70
CA GLU A 159 -10.11 -0.07 19.65
C GLU A 159 -8.68 0.08 20.18
N LEU A 160 -8.41 1.12 21.00
CA LEU A 160 -7.11 1.32 21.65
C LEU A 160 -6.76 0.15 22.60
N GLU A 161 -7.73 -0.31 23.40
CA GLU A 161 -7.55 -1.47 24.27
C GLU A 161 -7.20 -2.73 23.44
N ARG A 162 -7.95 -2.99 22.37
CA ARG A 162 -7.69 -4.12 21.48
C ARG A 162 -6.28 -4.06 20.88
N GLN A 163 -5.86 -2.89 20.44
CA GLN A 163 -4.51 -2.68 19.87
C GLN A 163 -3.42 -2.86 20.91
N ALA A 164 -3.60 -2.34 22.13
CA ALA A 164 -2.67 -2.51 23.24
C ALA A 164 -2.47 -3.98 23.60
N VAL A 165 -3.57 -4.72 23.76
CA VAL A 165 -3.57 -6.15 24.09
C VAL A 165 -2.88 -6.97 22.99
N VAL A 166 -3.22 -6.74 21.73
CA VAL A 166 -2.59 -7.44 20.57
C VAL A 166 -1.12 -7.07 20.46
N GLY A 167 -0.78 -5.78 20.58
CA GLY A 167 0.60 -5.30 20.52
C GLY A 167 1.49 -5.93 21.60
N ALA A 168 1.03 -5.94 22.85
CA ALA A 168 1.72 -6.58 23.96
C ALA A 168 1.93 -8.08 23.73
N TYR A 169 0.91 -8.78 23.23
CA TYR A 169 1.01 -10.20 22.90
C TYR A 169 2.05 -10.46 21.80
N LEU A 170 1.99 -9.72 20.71
CA LEU A 170 2.95 -9.86 19.61
C LEU A 170 4.38 -9.55 20.06
N GLN A 171 4.54 -8.58 20.99
CA GLN A 171 5.85 -8.29 21.57
C GLN A 171 6.36 -9.47 22.42
N THR A 172 5.50 -10.09 23.22
CA THR A 172 5.89 -11.29 23.99
C THR A 172 6.31 -12.45 23.08
N LEU A 173 5.66 -12.60 21.92
CA LEU A 173 6.06 -13.61 20.94
C LEU A 173 7.44 -13.30 20.34
N LYS A 174 7.71 -12.04 19.97
CA LYS A 174 9.04 -11.62 19.49
C LYS A 174 10.13 -11.88 20.53
N ASP A 175 9.85 -11.55 21.78
CA ASP A 175 10.78 -11.75 22.89
C ASP A 175 11.06 -13.23 23.18
N ARG A 176 10.10 -14.10 22.89
CA ARG A 176 10.26 -15.55 23.02
C ARG A 176 11.22 -16.15 21.98
N PHE A 177 11.26 -15.58 20.76
CA PHE A 177 12.03 -16.09 19.64
C PHE A 177 13.31 -15.28 19.41
N LYS A 178 14.20 -15.25 20.40
CA LYS A 178 15.52 -14.61 20.28
C LYS A 178 16.55 -15.62 19.82
N PHE A 179 17.23 -15.32 18.72
CA PHE A 179 18.26 -16.17 18.13
C PHE A 179 19.66 -15.71 18.53
N GLY A 180 20.48 -16.66 18.99
CA GLY A 180 21.86 -16.40 19.34
C GLY A 180 22.78 -16.27 18.11
N ASP A 181 24.01 -15.81 18.34
CA ASP A 181 24.98 -15.45 17.30
C ASP A 181 25.32 -16.61 16.37
N ALA A 182 25.36 -17.85 16.87
CA ALA A 182 25.64 -19.03 16.05
C ALA A 182 24.57 -19.28 14.96
N VAL A 183 23.29 -19.07 15.29
CA VAL A 183 22.19 -19.21 14.33
C VAL A 183 22.22 -18.06 13.30
N VAL A 184 22.48 -16.85 13.77
CA VAL A 184 22.59 -15.65 12.93
C VAL A 184 23.76 -15.80 11.94
N ALA A 185 24.93 -16.23 12.42
CA ALA A 185 26.09 -16.48 11.56
C ALA A 185 25.84 -17.62 10.56
N GLY A 186 25.15 -18.68 10.99
CA GLY A 186 24.71 -19.77 10.10
C GLY A 186 23.82 -19.26 8.97
N PHE A 187 22.79 -18.48 9.31
CA PHE A 187 21.88 -17.87 8.31
C PHE A 187 22.63 -16.97 7.34
N TYR A 188 23.49 -16.09 7.85
CA TYR A 188 24.32 -15.19 7.04
C TYR A 188 25.18 -15.97 6.05
N ASN A 189 25.89 -17.02 6.51
CA ASN A 189 26.78 -17.81 5.67
C ASN A 189 26.04 -18.57 4.56
N LEU A 190 24.84 -19.10 4.87
CA LEU A 190 23.99 -19.78 3.89
C LEU A 190 23.33 -18.82 2.89
N ASN A 191 23.20 -17.54 3.23
CA ASN A 191 22.50 -16.53 2.46
C ASN A 191 23.41 -15.36 2.04
N LYS A 192 24.72 -15.54 1.91
CA LYS A 192 25.67 -14.46 1.59
C LYS A 192 25.28 -13.62 0.38
N ALA A 193 24.67 -14.24 -0.64
CA ALA A 193 24.20 -13.54 -1.82
C ALA A 193 23.16 -12.45 -1.52
N LYS A 194 22.34 -12.61 -0.47
CA LYS A 194 21.35 -11.60 -0.05
C LYS A 194 21.98 -10.35 0.59
N PHE A 195 23.23 -10.48 1.02
CA PHE A 195 24.00 -9.41 1.65
C PHE A 195 25.03 -8.80 0.70
N ALA A 196 25.01 -9.19 -0.58
CA ALA A 196 25.86 -8.58 -1.59
C ALA A 196 25.46 -7.11 -1.80
N LYS A 197 26.45 -6.24 -1.76
CA LYS A 197 26.33 -4.83 -2.14
C LYS A 197 26.91 -4.69 -3.54
N PRO A 198 26.16 -4.24 -4.54
CA PRO A 198 26.73 -3.95 -5.85
C PRO A 198 27.73 -2.79 -5.76
N ALA A 199 28.65 -2.71 -6.72
CA ALA A 199 29.44 -1.50 -6.89
C ALA A 199 28.54 -0.34 -7.29
N GLU A 200 28.85 0.86 -6.81
CA GLU A 200 28.12 2.10 -7.18
C GLU A 200 29.14 3.23 -7.43
N ALA A 201 28.86 4.06 -8.42
CA ALA A 201 29.56 5.30 -8.66
C ALA A 201 28.57 6.46 -8.72
N CYS A 202 28.82 7.52 -7.95
CA CYS A 202 28.06 8.77 -7.98
C CYS A 202 28.87 9.77 -8.83
N VAL A 203 28.25 10.32 -9.88
CA VAL A 203 28.95 11.05 -10.92
C VAL A 203 28.23 12.34 -11.27
N LYS A 204 29.00 13.41 -11.45
CA LYS A 204 28.52 14.60 -12.16
C LYS A 204 29.16 14.65 -13.54
N HIS A 205 28.39 15.10 -14.54
CA HIS A 205 28.90 15.23 -15.90
C HIS A 205 28.40 16.47 -16.64
N ILE A 206 29.13 16.81 -17.70
CA ILE A 206 28.78 17.86 -18.68
C ILE A 206 28.94 17.22 -20.05
N LEU A 207 27.87 17.20 -20.84
CA LEU A 207 27.88 16.68 -22.21
C LEU A 207 28.04 17.82 -23.22
N VAL A 208 29.00 17.71 -24.10
CA VAL A 208 29.22 18.67 -25.19
C VAL A 208 29.50 17.96 -26.51
N PRO A 209 29.23 18.60 -27.67
CA PRO A 209 29.34 17.94 -28.96
C PRO A 209 30.79 17.72 -29.42
N THR A 210 31.76 18.56 -28.99
CA THR A 210 33.12 18.54 -29.51
C THR A 210 34.18 18.37 -28.42
N GLU A 211 35.30 17.75 -28.80
CA GLU A 211 36.48 17.64 -27.93
C GLU A 211 37.05 19.00 -27.52
N ALA A 212 37.01 19.99 -28.44
CA ALA A 212 37.50 21.33 -28.15
C ALA A 212 36.73 22.00 -27.02
N GLU A 213 35.40 21.87 -27.00
CA GLU A 213 34.55 22.36 -25.93
C GLU A 213 34.84 21.63 -24.64
N ALA A 214 34.99 20.30 -24.68
CA ALA A 214 35.34 19.52 -23.50
C ALA A 214 36.68 19.96 -22.86
N LYS A 215 37.71 20.20 -23.71
CA LYS A 215 39.02 20.73 -23.26
C LYS A 215 38.91 22.12 -22.63
N THR A 216 38.08 23.00 -23.22
CA THR A 216 37.84 24.32 -22.66
C THR A 216 37.16 24.20 -21.25
N ILE A 217 36.17 23.34 -21.10
CA ILE A 217 35.49 23.11 -19.81
C ILE A 217 36.48 22.55 -18.77
N VAL A 218 37.32 21.58 -19.15
CA VAL A 218 38.36 21.06 -18.26
C VAL A 218 39.32 22.19 -17.79
N ALA A 219 39.71 23.10 -18.68
CA ALA A 219 40.55 24.23 -18.33
C ALA A 219 39.84 25.22 -17.39
N ASP A 220 38.55 25.52 -17.66
CA ASP A 220 37.73 26.38 -16.80
C ASP A 220 37.60 25.78 -15.39
N LEU A 221 37.31 24.48 -15.30
CA LEU A 221 37.22 23.77 -14.02
C LEU A 221 38.56 23.73 -13.27
N ALA A 222 39.65 23.53 -13.98
CA ALA A 222 41.02 23.59 -13.41
C ALA A 222 41.37 24.99 -12.91
N ALA A 223 40.81 26.05 -13.52
CA ALA A 223 40.92 27.43 -13.07
C ALA A 223 39.99 27.79 -11.90
N GLY A 224 39.18 26.83 -11.40
CA GLY A 224 38.33 27.00 -10.23
C GLY A 224 36.86 27.36 -10.56
N ALA A 225 36.42 27.18 -11.81
CA ALA A 225 35.03 27.34 -12.15
C ALA A 225 34.16 26.32 -11.40
N ASP A 226 32.94 26.75 -11.00
CA ASP A 226 31.98 25.88 -10.35
C ASP A 226 31.38 24.87 -11.35
N PHE A 227 31.51 23.57 -11.04
CA PHE A 227 31.06 22.50 -11.91
C PHE A 227 29.55 22.58 -12.23
N ALA A 228 28.73 22.89 -11.21
CA ALA A 228 27.29 22.92 -11.38
C ALA A 228 26.83 24.08 -12.28
N LYS A 229 27.50 25.24 -12.16
CA LYS A 229 27.22 26.39 -13.04
C LYS A 229 27.62 26.09 -14.47
N VAL A 230 28.84 25.52 -14.68
CA VAL A 230 29.29 25.15 -16.03
C VAL A 230 28.38 24.08 -16.64
N ALA A 231 27.89 23.12 -15.86
CA ALA A 231 26.93 22.13 -16.31
C ALA A 231 25.61 22.76 -16.75
N ALA A 232 25.03 23.63 -15.92
CA ALA A 232 23.80 24.32 -16.24
C ALA A 232 23.90 25.21 -17.50
N ASP A 233 25.05 25.85 -17.71
CA ASP A 233 25.26 26.80 -18.80
C ASP A 233 25.66 26.11 -20.14
N LYS A 234 26.43 25.01 -20.09
CA LYS A 234 27.09 24.43 -21.28
C LYS A 234 26.71 22.99 -21.61
N SER A 235 26.09 22.24 -20.64
CA SER A 235 25.76 20.82 -20.89
C SER A 235 24.58 20.68 -21.82
N GLN A 236 24.72 19.77 -22.80
CA GLN A 236 23.64 19.37 -23.71
C GLN A 236 22.79 18.21 -23.15
N ASP A 237 23.04 17.77 -21.92
CA ASP A 237 22.18 16.79 -21.25
C ASP A 237 21.03 17.48 -20.50
N PRO A 238 19.80 17.50 -21.07
CA PRO A 238 18.68 18.20 -20.46
C PRO A 238 18.22 17.56 -19.14
N GLY A 239 18.59 16.31 -18.90
CA GLY A 239 18.22 15.56 -17.69
C GLY A 239 19.02 15.99 -16.48
N SER A 240 20.33 16.23 -16.60
CA SER A 240 21.19 16.55 -15.47
C SER A 240 21.68 18.00 -15.47
N ALA A 241 21.70 18.70 -16.59
CA ALA A 241 22.19 20.09 -16.67
C ALA A 241 21.54 21.02 -15.64
N PRO A 242 20.19 21.05 -15.47
CA PRO A 242 19.52 21.89 -14.47
C PRO A 242 19.87 21.55 -13.02
N GLN A 243 20.28 20.29 -12.78
CA GLN A 243 20.74 19.81 -11.47
C GLN A 243 22.27 19.90 -11.31
N GLY A 244 22.93 20.76 -12.11
CA GLY A 244 24.39 20.94 -12.04
C GLY A 244 25.18 19.74 -12.55
N GLY A 245 24.60 18.97 -13.46
CA GLY A 245 25.21 17.79 -14.06
C GLY A 245 25.16 16.52 -13.19
N ASP A 246 24.42 16.53 -12.08
CA ASP A 246 24.34 15.40 -11.14
C ASP A 246 23.50 14.26 -11.72
N LEU A 247 24.11 13.09 -11.90
CA LEU A 247 23.46 11.86 -12.35
C LEU A 247 23.04 10.95 -11.19
N GLY A 248 23.32 11.35 -9.95
CA GLY A 248 23.17 10.49 -8.79
C GLY A 248 24.16 9.34 -8.78
N CYS A 249 23.80 8.22 -8.13
CA CYS A 249 24.60 7.03 -8.04
C CYS A 249 23.99 5.91 -8.89
N PHE A 250 24.82 5.16 -9.59
CA PHE A 250 24.40 4.07 -10.48
C PHE A 250 25.37 2.88 -10.39
N GLY A 251 24.87 1.70 -10.78
CA GLY A 251 25.65 0.47 -10.85
C GLY A 251 26.37 0.27 -12.17
N PRO A 252 27.34 -0.68 -12.26
CA PRO A 252 28.03 -1.00 -13.48
C PRO A 252 27.07 -1.45 -14.59
N GLY A 253 27.36 -1.03 -15.84
CA GLY A 253 26.58 -1.39 -17.03
C GLY A 253 25.29 -0.60 -17.22
N GLN A 254 25.01 0.42 -16.40
CA GLN A 254 23.84 1.29 -16.55
C GLN A 254 24.10 2.47 -17.51
N MET A 255 25.38 2.77 -17.78
CA MET A 255 25.78 3.85 -18.68
C MET A 255 26.46 3.28 -19.94
N VAL A 256 26.70 4.15 -20.92
CA VAL A 256 27.50 3.77 -22.11
C VAL A 256 28.90 3.36 -21.70
N GLU A 257 29.49 2.39 -22.41
CA GLU A 257 30.70 1.67 -22.01
C GLU A 257 31.88 2.57 -21.61
N SER A 258 32.17 3.62 -22.42
CA SER A 258 33.28 4.54 -22.10
C SER A 258 33.05 5.35 -20.83
N PHE A 259 31.81 5.77 -20.60
CA PHE A 259 31.41 6.50 -19.40
C PHE A 259 31.40 5.59 -18.17
N ASP A 260 30.84 4.39 -18.32
CA ASP A 260 30.81 3.36 -17.27
C ASP A 260 32.24 3.02 -16.82
N LYS A 261 33.14 2.73 -17.78
CA LYS A 261 34.53 2.46 -17.48
C LYS A 261 35.22 3.61 -16.71
N ALA A 262 35.02 4.87 -17.14
CA ALA A 262 35.60 6.02 -16.44
C ALA A 262 35.03 6.14 -15.01
N SER A 263 33.74 5.88 -14.83
CA SER A 263 33.07 5.96 -13.54
C SER A 263 33.56 4.90 -12.55
N PHE A 264 33.82 3.68 -13.01
CA PHE A 264 34.19 2.56 -12.15
C PHE A 264 35.70 2.29 -12.06
N THR A 265 36.52 2.74 -13.02
CA THR A 265 37.97 2.51 -12.99
C THR A 265 38.80 3.80 -12.93
N GLY A 266 38.21 4.96 -13.25
CA GLY A 266 38.90 6.25 -13.21
C GLY A 266 39.11 6.77 -11.77
N PRO A 267 39.89 7.84 -11.58
CA PRO A 267 40.15 8.42 -10.28
C PRO A 267 38.89 9.14 -9.72
N VAL A 268 38.64 8.99 -8.43
CA VAL A 268 37.58 9.73 -7.70
C VAL A 268 38.05 11.16 -7.45
N GLY A 269 37.15 12.13 -7.57
CA GLY A 269 37.42 13.55 -7.32
C GLY A 269 38.19 14.26 -8.43
N THR A 270 38.56 13.57 -9.49
CA THR A 270 39.32 14.16 -10.61
C THR A 270 38.44 14.28 -11.85
N VAL A 271 38.52 15.42 -12.53
CA VAL A 271 37.82 15.65 -13.81
C VAL A 271 38.45 14.75 -14.88
N GLN A 272 37.62 14.02 -15.58
CA GLN A 272 37.96 13.10 -16.66
C GLN A 272 37.17 13.47 -17.90
N THR A 273 37.69 13.07 -19.06
CA THR A 273 37.00 13.29 -20.35
C THR A 273 36.88 11.95 -21.10
N VAL A 274 35.69 11.63 -21.56
CA VAL A 274 35.43 10.43 -22.37
C VAL A 274 34.53 10.76 -23.55
N GLN A 275 34.72 10.02 -24.66
CA GLN A 275 33.84 10.11 -25.81
C GLN A 275 32.83 8.98 -25.82
N SER A 276 31.60 9.30 -26.24
CA SER A 276 30.54 8.34 -26.50
C SER A 276 29.83 8.65 -27.82
N GLN A 277 28.81 7.87 -28.14
CA GLN A 277 27.91 8.15 -29.27
C GLN A 277 27.11 9.46 -29.14
N PHE A 278 26.99 10.01 -27.93
CA PHE A 278 26.27 11.25 -27.65
C PHE A 278 27.16 12.49 -27.73
N GLY A 279 28.47 12.35 -27.76
CA GLY A 279 29.42 13.43 -27.75
C GLY A 279 30.57 13.20 -26.76
N TRP A 280 31.08 14.31 -26.22
CA TRP A 280 32.15 14.32 -25.23
C TRP A 280 31.59 14.63 -23.84
N HIS A 281 31.93 13.76 -22.90
CA HIS A 281 31.55 13.91 -21.49
C HIS A 281 32.75 14.40 -20.69
N VAL A 282 32.57 15.50 -19.99
CA VAL A 282 33.47 15.93 -18.91
C VAL A 282 32.81 15.47 -17.61
N LEU A 283 33.43 14.54 -16.89
CA LEU A 283 32.82 13.93 -15.72
C LEU A 283 33.74 13.95 -14.52
N VAL A 284 33.15 13.93 -13.33
CA VAL A 284 33.84 13.73 -12.06
C VAL A 284 33.09 12.69 -11.23
N VAL A 285 33.80 11.65 -10.80
CA VAL A 285 33.28 10.66 -9.85
C VAL A 285 33.38 11.28 -8.48
N THR A 286 32.25 11.61 -7.88
CA THR A 286 32.21 12.24 -6.55
C THR A 286 32.34 11.22 -5.43
N LYS A 287 31.85 10.00 -5.65
CA LYS A 287 31.96 8.87 -4.72
C LYS A 287 31.95 7.57 -5.51
N ARG A 288 32.71 6.58 -5.03
CA ARG A 288 32.63 5.19 -5.53
C ARG A 288 32.66 4.22 -4.35
N THR A 289 31.81 3.22 -4.43
CA THR A 289 31.75 2.10 -3.50
C THR A 289 31.99 0.82 -4.28
N ASP A 290 32.97 0.04 -3.90
CA ASP A 290 33.24 -1.24 -4.56
C ASP A 290 32.16 -2.29 -4.21
N ALA A 291 31.99 -3.26 -5.10
CA ALA A 291 31.15 -4.42 -4.80
C ALA A 291 31.70 -5.14 -3.55
N GLY A 292 30.80 -5.58 -2.71
CA GLY A 292 31.18 -6.22 -1.48
C GLY A 292 30.05 -7.05 -0.88
N VAL A 293 30.24 -7.46 0.35
CA VAL A 293 29.21 -8.12 1.15
C VAL A 293 29.09 -7.37 2.46
N THR A 294 27.86 -7.05 2.87
CA THR A 294 27.60 -6.44 4.18
C THR A 294 28.24 -7.32 5.27
N PRO A 295 29.12 -6.79 6.12
CA PRO A 295 29.73 -7.56 7.21
C PRO A 295 28.68 -8.17 8.14
N LEU A 296 29.00 -9.34 8.73
CA LEU A 296 28.09 -10.02 9.65
C LEU A 296 27.66 -9.11 10.81
N GLU A 297 28.57 -8.30 11.36
CA GLU A 297 28.25 -7.39 12.47
C GLU A 297 27.15 -6.38 12.10
N GLU A 298 27.18 -5.86 10.87
CA GLU A 298 26.18 -4.93 10.35
C GLU A 298 24.86 -5.65 10.00
N ALA A 299 24.93 -6.87 9.46
CA ALA A 299 23.77 -7.68 9.07
C ALA A 299 23.07 -8.38 10.25
N ALA A 300 23.81 -8.67 11.34
CA ALA A 300 23.32 -9.50 12.44
C ALA A 300 22.05 -8.97 13.12
N PRO A 301 21.86 -7.67 13.41
CA PRO A 301 20.63 -7.16 13.99
C PRO A 301 19.42 -7.45 13.08
N VAL A 302 19.53 -7.14 11.79
CA VAL A 302 18.48 -7.34 10.79
C VAL A 302 18.11 -8.82 10.65
N ILE A 303 19.14 -9.70 10.60
CA ILE A 303 18.93 -11.16 10.53
C ILE A 303 18.20 -11.64 11.79
N ARG A 304 18.58 -11.16 12.96
CA ARG A 304 17.99 -11.55 14.23
C ARG A 304 16.51 -11.16 14.30
N ASP A 305 16.19 -9.96 13.87
CA ASP A 305 14.82 -9.47 13.80
C ASP A 305 14.00 -10.24 12.76
N GLN A 306 14.55 -10.52 11.59
CA GLN A 306 13.89 -11.32 10.56
C GLN A 306 13.56 -12.73 11.07
N LEU A 307 14.54 -13.44 11.62
CA LEU A 307 14.35 -14.79 12.15
C LEU A 307 13.34 -14.80 13.31
N GLY A 308 13.41 -13.81 14.20
CA GLY A 308 12.47 -13.64 15.31
C GLY A 308 11.04 -13.44 14.81
N ASN A 309 10.84 -12.53 13.86
CA ASN A 309 9.54 -12.24 13.27
C ASN A 309 8.97 -13.47 12.53
N GLU A 310 9.79 -14.18 11.74
CA GLU A 310 9.35 -15.40 11.05
C GLU A 310 8.95 -16.50 12.02
N ALA A 311 9.71 -16.72 13.08
CA ALA A 311 9.39 -17.73 14.09
C ALA A 311 8.13 -17.37 14.88
N ALA A 312 7.97 -16.09 15.28
CA ALA A 312 6.77 -15.59 15.95
C ALA A 312 5.53 -15.75 15.06
N GLN A 313 5.65 -15.40 13.78
CA GLN A 313 4.56 -15.54 12.81
C GLN A 313 4.14 -17.00 12.62
N ARG A 314 5.09 -17.93 12.42
CA ARG A 314 4.80 -19.37 12.29
C ARG A 314 4.14 -19.93 13.55
N TYR A 315 4.61 -19.51 14.73
CA TYR A 315 3.99 -19.90 15.99
C TYR A 315 2.55 -19.39 16.09
N LEU A 316 2.32 -18.10 15.78
CA LEU A 316 1.00 -17.47 15.79
C LEU A 316 0.05 -18.19 14.84
N ASP A 317 0.47 -18.45 13.60
CA ASP A 317 -0.32 -19.16 12.59
C ASP A 317 -0.73 -20.57 13.08
N ALA A 318 0.20 -21.28 13.71
CA ALA A 318 -0.08 -22.57 14.30
C ALA A 318 -1.06 -22.51 15.49
N GLN A 319 -1.08 -21.41 16.28
CA GLN A 319 -2.07 -21.21 17.33
C GLN A 319 -3.45 -20.87 16.75
N ILE A 320 -3.51 -19.97 15.74
CA ILE A 320 -4.76 -19.61 15.05
C ILE A 320 -5.39 -20.85 14.41
N ALA A 321 -4.61 -21.70 13.76
CA ALA A 321 -5.12 -22.93 13.14
C ALA A 321 -5.80 -23.88 14.13
N LYS A 322 -5.40 -23.87 15.41
CA LYS A 322 -6.04 -24.66 16.46
C LYS A 322 -7.43 -24.16 16.86
N LEU A 323 -7.71 -22.87 16.62
CA LEU A 323 -8.99 -22.25 16.97
C LEU A 323 -10.15 -22.65 16.05
N LYS A 324 -9.84 -23.26 14.88
CA LYS A 324 -10.85 -23.72 13.90
C LYS A 324 -11.82 -22.60 13.53
N THR A 325 -11.35 -21.66 12.74
CA THR A 325 -12.15 -20.53 12.26
C THR A 325 -13.08 -20.97 11.13
N GLU A 326 -14.35 -20.57 11.20
CA GLU A 326 -15.37 -20.73 10.16
C GLU A 326 -15.85 -19.37 9.70
N ALA A 327 -16.05 -19.14 8.40
CA ALA A 327 -16.55 -17.89 7.83
C ALA A 327 -17.88 -18.13 7.12
N TYR A 328 -18.81 -17.19 7.24
CA TYR A 328 -20.12 -17.20 6.59
C TYR A 328 -20.24 -16.02 5.63
N PRO A 329 -19.50 -16.05 4.48
CA PRO A 329 -19.36 -14.90 3.59
C PRO A 329 -20.66 -14.43 2.97
N ASP A 330 -21.66 -15.31 2.84
CA ASP A 330 -22.97 -14.95 2.27
C ASP A 330 -23.76 -13.98 3.17
N VAL A 331 -23.53 -14.01 4.48
CA VAL A 331 -24.16 -13.10 5.45
C VAL A 331 -23.69 -11.66 5.24
N VAL A 332 -22.43 -11.46 4.85
CA VAL A 332 -21.83 -10.12 4.67
C VAL A 332 -21.95 -9.59 3.23
N ARG A 333 -22.45 -10.40 2.29
CA ARG A 333 -22.72 -9.94 0.93
C ARG A 333 -23.90 -8.99 0.94
N VAL A 334 -23.68 -7.76 0.53
CA VAL A 334 -24.76 -6.86 0.17
C VAL A 334 -25.34 -7.38 -1.16
N ALA A 335 -26.65 -7.60 -1.23
CA ALA A 335 -27.29 -7.96 -2.50
C ALA A 335 -26.89 -6.90 -3.55
N ALA A 336 -26.28 -7.34 -4.65
CA ALA A 336 -26.03 -6.45 -5.77
C ALA A 336 -27.39 -5.86 -6.18
N ALA A 337 -27.46 -4.54 -6.37
CA ALA A 337 -28.63 -3.94 -6.99
C ALA A 337 -28.91 -4.72 -8.27
N PRO A 338 -30.18 -5.08 -8.56
CA PRO A 338 -30.51 -5.79 -9.78
C PRO A 338 -29.92 -5.02 -10.96
N ASP A 339 -29.18 -5.75 -11.79
CA ASP A 339 -28.58 -5.18 -13.01
C ASP A 339 -29.68 -4.67 -13.92
N GLU A 340 -29.94 -3.36 -13.91
CA GLU A 340 -30.92 -2.72 -14.78
C GLU A 340 -30.59 -2.89 -16.28
N SER A 341 -29.39 -3.44 -16.60
CA SER A 341 -29.01 -3.75 -17.98
C SER A 341 -29.49 -5.09 -18.49
N ALA A 342 -30.06 -5.94 -17.63
CA ALA A 342 -30.80 -7.13 -18.08
C ALA A 342 -32.19 -6.71 -18.61
N ALA A 343 -32.22 -6.29 -19.85
CA ALA A 343 -33.48 -6.17 -20.58
C ALA A 343 -34.22 -7.50 -20.43
N PRO A 344 -35.55 -7.50 -20.13
CA PRO A 344 -36.28 -8.73 -20.04
C PRO A 344 -36.15 -9.47 -21.38
N ASP A 345 -35.66 -10.69 -21.29
CA ASP A 345 -35.53 -11.61 -22.41
C ASP A 345 -36.84 -11.57 -23.21
N ALA A 346 -36.73 -11.19 -24.48
CA ALA A 346 -37.88 -11.09 -25.36
C ALA A 346 -38.65 -12.41 -25.28
N ALA A 347 -39.93 -12.32 -24.97
CA ALA A 347 -40.85 -13.48 -24.96
C ALA A 347 -40.66 -14.29 -26.25
N PRO A 348 -40.64 -15.62 -26.18
CA PRO A 348 -40.48 -16.43 -27.38
C PRO A 348 -41.61 -16.10 -28.36
N ASP A 349 -41.17 -15.78 -29.58
CA ASP A 349 -41.99 -15.48 -30.78
C ASP A 349 -43.17 -16.41 -30.84
N ALA A 350 -44.39 -15.84 -30.84
CA ALA A 350 -45.63 -16.58 -31.00
C ALA A 350 -45.60 -17.25 -32.37
N ALA A 351 -45.75 -18.57 -32.39
CA ALA A 351 -45.86 -19.36 -33.60
C ALA A 351 -46.91 -18.78 -34.56
N PRO A 352 -46.65 -18.73 -35.88
CA PRO A 352 -47.61 -18.22 -36.83
C PRO A 352 -48.88 -19.10 -36.85
N ALA A 353 -50.04 -18.44 -36.84
CA ALA A 353 -51.37 -19.08 -36.95
C ALA A 353 -51.45 -19.86 -38.24
N PRO A 354 -52.18 -21.01 -38.27
CA PRO A 354 -52.38 -21.80 -39.51
C PRO A 354 -53.24 -21.07 -40.52
N ASP A 355 -52.79 -21.14 -41.80
CA ASP A 355 -53.47 -20.58 -43.00
C ASP A 355 -54.97 -20.92 -43.08
N ALA A 356 -55.75 -19.88 -43.29
CA ALA A 356 -57.16 -20.03 -43.66
C ALA A 356 -57.28 -20.60 -45.09
N PRO A 357 -58.31 -21.48 -45.42
CA PRO A 357 -58.43 -22.08 -46.73
C PRO A 357 -58.82 -21.07 -47.82
N ALA A 358 -58.16 -21.17 -48.96
CA ALA A 358 -58.36 -20.33 -50.15
C ALA A 358 -59.81 -20.45 -50.69
N GLU A 359 -60.43 -19.30 -50.95
CA GLU A 359 -61.69 -19.19 -51.74
C GLU A 359 -61.45 -19.59 -53.19
N PRO A 360 -62.41 -20.26 -53.82
CA PRO A 360 -62.27 -20.70 -55.21
C PRO A 360 -62.45 -19.53 -56.21
N ALA A 361 -61.54 -19.49 -57.18
CA ALA A 361 -61.53 -18.53 -58.28
C ALA A 361 -62.77 -18.60 -59.14
N THR A 362 -63.39 -17.47 -59.40
CA THR A 362 -64.47 -17.30 -60.44
C THR A 362 -63.82 -17.24 -61.83
N PRO A 363 -64.49 -17.89 -62.88
CA PRO A 363 -63.94 -17.87 -64.22
C PRO A 363 -64.21 -16.54 -64.93
N PRO A 364 -63.48 -16.17 -65.99
CA PRO A 364 -63.67 -14.94 -66.76
C PRO A 364 -64.78 -15.08 -67.68
N SER A 365 -65.73 -14.14 -67.74
CA SER A 365 -66.74 -13.96 -68.78
C SER A 365 -66.18 -13.06 -69.87
N ASN A 366 -66.37 -13.54 -71.11
CA ASN A 366 -66.26 -12.98 -72.43
C ASN A 366 -65.93 -11.50 -72.60
#